data_b96498608c07fb41614b3c2799300723
#
_entry.id   b96498608c07fb41614b3c2799300723
#
_cell.length_a   1.000
_cell.length_b   1.000
_cell.length_c   1.000
_cell.angle_alpha   90.00
_cell.angle_beta   90.00
_cell.angle_gamma   90.00
#
_symmetry.space_group_name_H-M   'P 1'
#
loop_
_entity.id
_entity.type
_entity.pdbx_description
1 polymer ?
#
loop_
_entity_poly.entity_id
_entity_poly.type
_entity_poly.pdbx_seq_one_letter_code
_entity_poly.pdbx_strand_id
1 'polypeptide(L)'
;MIPTDESGMRGLTGRTVDGRYVLRDWLGGGGFGAVYRSEQYILGNPVRQVACKLSRRTGITEATAADLFADVLLLAEAMGTMADTEARHHLVHVYDGGLARDLGGRAFLVMEYVQGSTLAAEFARLQRVPARLMVKWARQICLALRGLHGLVPPLLHRDLKPDNVLLGTDRSVRLIDFGLAARMLDGGMVPGTAGTIQYMAPETAAGASVPASDLYSLGLLMYEGLTGRHAYDHLVPPLSLPGRAHGEWLQEQKLKALPVPPSALNNSVPPELDALVLRCLEVRPARRFRGAGEVMAALDALPEARPAAAVASARPTAPPGTRELAEARRARTEGRAAQAVSLLRPLAEDGRAARDLLPSVLAELAEALEQQGTYDDAAAHWAKAHDLVRAGARMSDGTVRADLARRAERAFRQAGNRFQADHFARLSGGEQGRG
;
A
#
# COMPACT_ATOMS: atom_id res chain seq x y z
N MET A 1 -23.76 -19.62 -17.08
CA MET A 1 -22.52 -18.85 -17.30
C MET A 1 -21.75 -18.87 -15.99
N ILE A 2 -20.49 -19.33 -15.99
CA ILE A 2 -19.67 -19.40 -14.76
C ILE A 2 -19.11 -17.99 -14.51
N PRO A 3 -19.40 -17.39 -13.34
CA PRO A 3 -19.09 -15.98 -13.09
C PRO A 3 -17.57 -15.73 -13.04
N THR A 4 -17.13 -14.63 -13.67
CA THR A 4 -15.72 -14.22 -13.73
C THR A 4 -15.46 -12.89 -13.04
N ASP A 5 -16.50 -12.15 -12.69
CA ASP A 5 -16.43 -10.92 -11.91
C ASP A 5 -16.27 -11.20 -10.40
N GLU A 6 -16.03 -10.18 -9.62
CA GLU A 6 -15.82 -10.32 -8.17
C GLU A 6 -17.08 -10.84 -7.45
N SER A 7 -18.25 -10.37 -7.85
CA SER A 7 -19.53 -10.80 -7.28
C SER A 7 -19.76 -12.30 -7.49
N GLY A 8 -19.51 -12.75 -8.71
CA GLY A 8 -19.64 -14.16 -9.04
C GLY A 8 -18.59 -15.04 -8.39
N MET A 9 -17.36 -14.53 -8.21
CA MET A 9 -16.36 -15.28 -7.43
C MET A 9 -16.80 -15.41 -5.97
N ARG A 10 -17.35 -14.35 -5.35
CA ARG A 10 -17.93 -14.43 -3.98
C ARG A 10 -19.04 -15.47 -3.88
N GLY A 11 -19.84 -15.63 -4.93
CA GLY A 11 -20.92 -16.63 -5.03
C GLY A 11 -20.45 -18.09 -5.07
N LEU A 12 -19.14 -18.35 -5.17
CA LEU A 12 -18.59 -19.72 -5.09
C LEU A 12 -18.46 -20.24 -3.64
N THR A 13 -18.71 -19.42 -2.64
CA THR A 13 -18.75 -19.85 -1.23
C THR A 13 -19.76 -21.02 -1.09
N GLY A 14 -19.39 -22.05 -0.36
CA GLY A 14 -20.14 -23.31 -0.20
C GLY A 14 -19.87 -24.35 -1.30
N ARG A 15 -19.23 -23.98 -2.41
CA ARG A 15 -18.85 -24.93 -3.46
C ARG A 15 -17.61 -25.74 -3.03
N THR A 16 -17.52 -26.92 -3.60
CA THR A 16 -16.35 -27.81 -3.41
C THR A 16 -15.40 -27.65 -4.59
N VAL A 17 -14.12 -27.61 -4.31
CA VAL A 17 -13.02 -27.62 -5.30
C VAL A 17 -12.39 -29.01 -5.26
N ASP A 18 -12.26 -29.62 -6.43
CA ASP A 18 -11.62 -30.94 -6.63
C ASP A 18 -12.15 -32.04 -5.67
N GLY A 19 -13.42 -31.96 -5.32
CA GLY A 19 -14.08 -32.93 -4.43
C GLY A 19 -13.56 -32.96 -2.98
N ARG A 20 -12.57 -32.13 -2.63
CA ARG A 20 -11.84 -32.19 -1.35
C ARG A 20 -11.82 -30.89 -0.54
N TYR A 21 -12.02 -29.73 -1.18
CA TYR A 21 -11.87 -28.44 -0.52
C TYR A 21 -13.19 -27.65 -0.59
N VAL A 22 -13.86 -27.49 0.54
CA VAL A 22 -15.13 -26.73 0.62
C VAL A 22 -14.80 -25.27 0.91
N LEU A 23 -15.15 -24.37 -0.02
CA LEU A 23 -14.96 -22.93 0.13
C LEU A 23 -15.89 -22.38 1.21
N ARG A 24 -15.34 -21.74 2.26
CA ARG A 24 -16.13 -21.23 3.39
C ARG A 24 -16.25 -19.71 3.36
N ASP A 25 -15.19 -18.99 3.66
CA ASP A 25 -15.22 -17.54 3.75
C ASP A 25 -14.35 -16.92 2.66
N TRP A 26 -14.84 -15.85 2.11
CA TRP A 26 -14.06 -15.00 1.22
C TRP A 26 -12.96 -14.25 2.00
N LEU A 27 -11.71 -14.46 1.68
CA LEU A 27 -10.58 -13.77 2.27
C LEU A 27 -10.14 -12.56 1.46
N GLY A 28 -10.30 -12.60 0.14
CA GLY A 28 -9.93 -11.52 -0.74
C GLY A 28 -9.98 -11.89 -2.22
N GLY A 29 -9.87 -10.87 -3.07
CA GLY A 29 -9.81 -11.03 -4.52
C GLY A 29 -8.76 -10.11 -5.14
N GLY A 30 -8.24 -10.48 -6.31
CA GLY A 30 -7.25 -9.72 -7.04
C GLY A 30 -7.21 -10.08 -8.52
N GLY A 31 -6.16 -9.65 -9.22
CA GLY A 31 -6.01 -9.88 -10.66
C GLY A 31 -6.00 -11.36 -11.07
N PHE A 32 -5.40 -12.22 -10.28
CA PHE A 32 -5.42 -13.67 -10.52
C PHE A 32 -6.82 -14.26 -10.31
N GLY A 33 -7.51 -13.94 -9.22
CA GLY A 33 -8.78 -14.56 -8.84
C GLY A 33 -9.15 -14.24 -7.41
N ALA A 34 -9.62 -15.24 -6.68
CA ALA A 34 -10.10 -15.12 -5.32
C ALA A 34 -9.40 -16.11 -4.38
N VAL A 35 -9.30 -15.72 -3.11
CA VAL A 35 -8.80 -16.55 -2.02
C VAL A 35 -9.92 -16.79 -1.02
N TYR A 36 -10.09 -18.04 -0.61
CA TYR A 36 -11.10 -18.45 0.36
C TYR A 36 -10.45 -19.17 1.54
N ARG A 37 -10.90 -18.91 2.74
CA ARG A 37 -10.76 -19.90 3.81
C ARG A 37 -11.59 -21.12 3.43
N SER A 38 -10.99 -22.28 3.46
CA SER A 38 -11.60 -23.52 3.01
C SER A 38 -11.36 -24.62 4.03
N GLU A 39 -12.19 -25.63 3.99
CA GLU A 39 -11.99 -26.87 4.79
C GLU A 39 -11.58 -28.00 3.86
N GLN A 40 -10.49 -28.66 4.18
CA GLN A 40 -10.08 -29.89 3.51
C GLN A 40 -10.81 -31.08 4.12
N TYR A 41 -11.39 -31.91 3.24
CA TYR A 41 -12.04 -33.16 3.59
C TYR A 41 -11.20 -34.35 3.12
N ILE A 42 -11.09 -35.38 3.97
CA ILE A 42 -10.52 -36.70 3.64
C ILE A 42 -11.54 -37.75 4.05
N LEU A 43 -11.97 -38.57 3.09
CA LEU A 43 -13.00 -39.62 3.31
C LEU A 43 -14.25 -39.07 4.00
N GLY A 44 -14.69 -37.89 3.58
CA GLY A 44 -15.90 -37.23 4.11
C GLY A 44 -15.74 -36.53 5.47
N ASN A 45 -14.54 -36.57 6.08
CA ASN A 45 -14.27 -35.92 7.36
C ASN A 45 -13.46 -34.63 7.17
N PRO A 46 -13.83 -33.52 7.85
CA PRO A 46 -13.05 -32.29 7.84
C PRO A 46 -11.74 -32.52 8.62
N VAL A 47 -10.58 -32.21 8.00
CA VAL A 47 -9.27 -32.51 8.56
C VAL A 47 -8.56 -31.23 9.03
N ARG A 48 -8.63 -30.18 8.20
CA ARG A 48 -7.97 -28.91 8.53
C ARG A 48 -8.54 -27.73 7.73
N GLN A 49 -8.28 -26.53 8.23
CA GLN A 49 -8.51 -25.30 7.47
C GLN A 49 -7.31 -25.02 6.55
N VAL A 50 -7.61 -24.53 5.35
CA VAL A 50 -6.64 -24.17 4.32
C VAL A 50 -7.06 -22.86 3.64
N ALA A 51 -6.12 -22.16 3.00
CA ALA A 51 -6.42 -21.10 2.07
C ALA A 51 -6.47 -21.69 0.65
N CYS A 52 -7.58 -21.53 -0.05
CA CYS A 52 -7.74 -21.96 -1.43
C CYS A 52 -7.79 -20.74 -2.35
N LYS A 53 -6.77 -20.59 -3.19
CA LYS A 53 -6.69 -19.55 -4.22
C LYS A 53 -7.22 -20.12 -5.52
N LEU A 54 -8.26 -19.49 -6.09
CA LEU A 54 -8.97 -19.96 -7.27
C LEU A 54 -8.87 -18.94 -8.39
N SER A 55 -8.43 -19.38 -9.58
CA SER A 55 -8.31 -18.52 -10.75
C SER A 55 -9.65 -17.91 -11.16
N ARG A 56 -9.65 -16.65 -11.60
CA ARG A 56 -10.79 -15.99 -12.24
C ARG A 56 -11.04 -16.57 -13.64
N ARG A 57 -9.98 -16.97 -14.35
CA ARG A 57 -10.07 -17.56 -15.68
C ARG A 57 -10.66 -18.98 -15.61
N THR A 58 -11.50 -19.31 -16.57
CA THR A 58 -12.05 -20.66 -16.81
C THR A 58 -11.42 -21.30 -18.04
N GLY A 59 -11.60 -22.59 -18.23
CA GLY A 59 -11.07 -23.30 -19.39
C GLY A 59 -9.56 -23.39 -19.41
N ILE A 60 -8.90 -23.33 -18.24
CA ILE A 60 -7.43 -23.45 -18.12
C ILE A 60 -7.05 -24.92 -18.36
N THR A 61 -6.03 -25.12 -19.17
CA THR A 61 -5.39 -26.44 -19.41
C THR A 61 -4.37 -26.76 -18.31
N GLU A 62 -4.01 -28.05 -18.16
CA GLU A 62 -2.97 -28.46 -17.21
C GLU A 62 -1.62 -27.77 -17.49
N ALA A 63 -1.23 -27.66 -18.76
CA ALA A 63 -0.01 -26.97 -19.16
C ALA A 63 -0.05 -25.48 -18.75
N THR A 64 -1.15 -24.78 -19.02
CA THR A 64 -1.31 -23.38 -18.61
C THR A 64 -1.34 -23.23 -17.08
N ALA A 65 -1.93 -24.18 -16.34
CA ALA A 65 -1.91 -24.17 -14.88
C ALA A 65 -0.50 -24.39 -14.34
N ALA A 66 0.27 -25.32 -14.92
CA ALA A 66 1.67 -25.56 -14.55
C ALA A 66 2.53 -24.31 -14.77
N ASP A 67 2.35 -23.63 -15.90
CA ASP A 67 3.04 -22.37 -16.17
C ASP A 67 2.66 -21.27 -15.17
N LEU A 68 1.36 -21.13 -14.84
CA LEU A 68 0.89 -20.16 -13.87
C LEU A 68 1.46 -20.38 -12.47
N PHE A 69 1.66 -21.63 -12.07
CA PHE A 69 2.11 -22.00 -10.74
C PHE A 69 3.60 -22.39 -10.68
N ALA A 70 4.38 -22.21 -11.74
CA ALA A 70 5.75 -22.73 -11.79
C ALA A 70 6.63 -22.23 -10.64
N ASP A 71 6.55 -20.94 -10.26
CA ASP A 71 7.32 -20.42 -9.11
C ASP A 71 6.84 -21.01 -7.78
N VAL A 72 5.52 -21.29 -7.67
CA VAL A 72 4.93 -21.93 -6.49
C VAL A 72 5.30 -23.40 -6.41
N LEU A 73 5.38 -24.11 -7.54
CA LEU A 73 5.84 -25.49 -7.62
C LEU A 73 7.31 -25.59 -7.22
N LEU A 74 8.17 -24.68 -7.70
CA LEU A 74 9.56 -24.56 -7.28
C LEU A 74 9.68 -24.33 -5.77
N LEU A 75 8.84 -23.45 -5.22
CA LEU A 75 8.79 -23.23 -3.78
C LEU A 75 8.38 -24.51 -3.02
N ALA A 76 7.34 -25.21 -3.46
CA ALA A 76 6.85 -26.43 -2.82
C ALA A 76 7.93 -27.51 -2.80
N GLU A 77 8.65 -27.69 -3.91
CA GLU A 77 9.78 -28.62 -4.01
C GLU A 77 10.92 -28.20 -3.07
N ALA A 78 11.30 -26.91 -3.13
CA ALA A 78 12.39 -26.38 -2.31
C ALA A 78 12.08 -26.41 -0.82
N MET A 79 10.83 -26.24 -0.41
CA MET A 79 10.42 -26.31 1.00
C MET A 79 10.75 -27.66 1.64
N GLY A 80 10.73 -28.77 0.87
CA GLY A 80 11.11 -30.09 1.32
C GLY A 80 12.61 -30.25 1.58
N THR A 81 13.44 -29.56 0.82
CA THR A 81 14.91 -29.71 0.81
C THR A 81 15.65 -28.52 1.44
N MET A 82 14.97 -27.39 1.70
CA MET A 82 15.57 -26.20 2.28
C MET A 82 16.15 -26.48 3.66
N ALA A 83 17.46 -26.38 3.80
CA ALA A 83 18.18 -26.60 5.06
C ALA A 83 17.90 -25.49 6.10
N ASP A 84 17.59 -24.28 5.63
CA ASP A 84 17.26 -23.14 6.50
C ASP A 84 15.83 -23.31 7.07
N THR A 85 15.73 -23.95 8.22
CA THR A 85 14.44 -24.19 8.90
C THR A 85 13.78 -22.91 9.40
N GLU A 86 14.56 -21.89 9.78
CA GLU A 86 14.02 -20.58 10.15
C GLU A 86 13.38 -19.90 8.95
N ALA A 87 14.03 -19.92 7.79
CA ALA A 87 13.46 -19.37 6.56
C ALA A 87 12.12 -20.04 6.21
N ARG A 88 12.06 -21.38 6.26
CA ARG A 88 10.83 -22.15 6.01
C ARG A 88 9.68 -21.72 6.90
N HIS A 89 9.94 -21.40 8.17
CA HIS A 89 8.91 -20.96 9.11
C HIS A 89 8.24 -19.65 8.69
N HIS A 90 8.91 -18.82 7.90
CA HIS A 90 8.40 -17.53 7.43
C HIS A 90 7.85 -17.56 6.00
N LEU A 91 7.71 -18.75 5.41
CA LEU A 91 7.11 -18.96 4.11
C LEU A 91 5.80 -19.74 4.27
N VAL A 92 4.77 -19.39 3.50
CA VAL A 92 3.51 -20.14 3.50
C VAL A 92 3.75 -21.53 2.91
N HIS A 93 3.20 -22.57 3.55
CA HIS A 93 3.25 -23.92 3.01
C HIS A 93 2.23 -24.11 1.91
N VAL A 94 2.67 -24.67 0.78
CA VAL A 94 1.81 -25.10 -0.31
C VAL A 94 1.49 -26.58 -0.10
N TYR A 95 0.21 -26.93 -0.14
CA TYR A 95 -0.25 -28.29 0.11
C TYR A 95 -0.68 -29.03 -1.14
N ASP A 96 -1.31 -28.30 -2.10
CA ASP A 96 -1.93 -28.92 -3.26
C ASP A 96 -2.22 -27.88 -4.35
N GLY A 97 -2.48 -28.30 -5.56
CA GLY A 97 -2.88 -27.45 -6.67
C GLY A 97 -3.37 -28.29 -7.85
N GLY A 98 -4.14 -27.67 -8.72
CA GLY A 98 -4.70 -28.38 -9.88
C GLY A 98 -5.76 -27.60 -10.61
N LEU A 99 -6.67 -28.35 -11.27
CA LEU A 99 -7.79 -27.82 -12.03
C LEU A 99 -9.13 -28.21 -11.38
N ALA A 100 -9.89 -27.22 -10.95
CA ALA A 100 -11.28 -27.36 -10.51
C ALA A 100 -12.18 -27.55 -11.74
N ARG A 101 -12.29 -28.78 -12.25
CA ARG A 101 -13.07 -29.12 -13.46
C ARG A 101 -14.56 -28.88 -13.25
N ASP A 102 -15.06 -29.10 -12.05
CA ASP A 102 -16.42 -28.85 -11.58
C ASP A 102 -16.78 -27.36 -11.47
N LEU A 103 -15.75 -26.49 -11.44
CA LEU A 103 -15.90 -25.03 -11.43
C LEU A 103 -15.42 -24.38 -12.76
N GLY A 104 -15.59 -25.09 -13.86
CA GLY A 104 -15.30 -24.58 -15.20
C GLY A 104 -13.82 -24.62 -15.60
N GLY A 105 -13.05 -25.57 -15.07
CA GLY A 105 -11.63 -25.73 -15.38
C GLY A 105 -10.81 -24.54 -14.90
N ARG A 106 -11.01 -24.11 -13.66
CA ARG A 106 -10.21 -23.04 -13.01
C ARG A 106 -8.98 -23.66 -12.38
N ALA A 107 -7.85 -22.99 -12.52
CA ALA A 107 -6.66 -23.36 -11.75
C ALA A 107 -6.90 -23.00 -10.28
N PHE A 108 -6.49 -23.89 -9.37
CA PHE A 108 -6.52 -23.64 -7.93
C PHE A 108 -5.22 -23.99 -7.26
N LEU A 109 -4.94 -23.32 -6.14
CA LEU A 109 -3.81 -23.55 -5.27
C LEU A 109 -4.30 -23.64 -3.82
N VAL A 110 -3.86 -24.66 -3.09
CA VAL A 110 -4.19 -24.85 -1.69
C VAL A 110 -2.93 -24.65 -0.85
N MET A 111 -3.04 -23.77 0.12
CA MET A 111 -1.92 -23.40 0.98
C MET A 111 -2.35 -23.32 2.45
N GLU A 112 -1.38 -23.18 3.31
CA GLU A 112 -1.57 -22.90 4.73
C GLU A 112 -2.55 -21.75 4.95
N TYR A 113 -3.57 -21.97 5.76
CA TYR A 113 -4.39 -20.88 6.27
C TYR A 113 -3.72 -20.29 7.51
N VAL A 114 -3.16 -19.10 7.36
CA VAL A 114 -2.55 -18.35 8.46
C VAL A 114 -3.67 -17.57 9.17
N GLN A 115 -4.01 -18.00 10.37
CA GLN A 115 -4.94 -17.25 11.21
C GLN A 115 -4.25 -16.00 11.76
N GLY A 116 -4.70 -14.82 11.32
CA GLY A 116 -4.08 -13.55 11.70
C GLY A 116 -4.54 -12.39 10.82
N SER A 117 -3.68 -11.42 10.63
CA SER A 117 -3.93 -10.22 9.83
C SER A 117 -2.82 -10.00 8.80
N THR A 118 -3.12 -9.24 7.73
CA THR A 118 -2.06 -8.76 6.84
C THR A 118 -1.27 -7.63 7.52
N LEU A 119 -0.03 -7.43 7.09
CA LEU A 119 0.77 -6.29 7.53
C LEU A 119 0.12 -4.97 7.13
N ALA A 120 -0.61 -4.93 5.99
CA ALA A 120 -1.41 -3.77 5.59
C ALA A 120 -2.49 -3.42 6.62
N ALA A 121 -3.21 -4.42 7.15
CA ALA A 121 -4.19 -4.21 8.21
C ALA A 121 -3.53 -3.70 9.52
N GLU A 122 -2.34 -4.21 9.87
CA GLU A 122 -1.59 -3.72 11.01
C GLU A 122 -1.09 -2.28 10.80
N PHE A 123 -0.64 -1.91 9.61
CA PHE A 123 -0.27 -0.53 9.28
C PHE A 123 -1.48 0.42 9.41
N ALA A 124 -2.63 0.02 8.87
CA ALA A 124 -3.88 0.78 9.01
C ALA A 124 -4.30 0.94 10.48
N ARG A 125 -4.10 -0.08 11.32
CA ARG A 125 -4.45 -0.08 12.73
C ARG A 125 -3.48 0.78 13.56
N LEU A 126 -2.17 0.65 13.34
CA LEU A 126 -1.13 1.31 14.12
C LEU A 126 -0.83 2.72 13.63
N GLN A 127 -1.15 3.04 12.37
CA GLN A 127 -0.79 4.27 11.66
C GLN A 127 0.72 4.47 11.53
N ARG A 128 1.48 4.23 12.58
CA ARG A 128 2.95 4.17 12.63
C ARG A 128 3.37 2.98 13.46
N VAL A 129 4.16 2.12 12.86
CA VAL A 129 4.70 0.94 13.55
C VAL A 129 5.88 1.39 14.41
N PRO A 130 5.91 1.01 15.71
CA PRO A 130 7.10 1.26 16.53
C PRO A 130 8.35 0.66 15.88
N ALA A 131 9.46 1.41 15.86
CA ALA A 131 10.70 1.02 15.18
C ALA A 131 11.16 -0.41 15.57
N ARG A 132 11.12 -0.74 16.86
CA ARG A 132 11.47 -2.08 17.37
C ARG A 132 10.60 -3.19 16.77
N LEU A 133 9.32 -2.95 16.58
CA LEU A 133 8.40 -3.91 15.99
C LEU A 133 8.63 -4.05 14.48
N MET A 134 8.89 -2.93 13.80
CA MET A 134 9.23 -2.92 12.38
C MET A 134 10.53 -3.69 12.11
N VAL A 135 11.56 -3.47 12.93
CA VAL A 135 12.83 -4.22 12.87
C VAL A 135 12.60 -5.72 13.05
N LYS A 136 11.76 -6.13 14.03
CA LYS A 136 11.41 -7.54 14.23
C LYS A 136 10.75 -8.14 12.98
N TRP A 137 9.78 -7.47 12.39
CA TRP A 137 9.10 -7.96 11.20
C TRP A 137 10.01 -7.97 9.97
N ALA A 138 10.81 -6.91 9.77
CA ALA A 138 11.78 -6.84 8.69
C ALA A 138 12.80 -7.98 8.77
N ARG A 139 13.29 -8.32 9.96
CA ARG A 139 14.19 -9.44 10.18
C ARG A 139 13.55 -10.77 9.76
N GLN A 140 12.30 -11.00 10.11
CA GLN A 140 11.56 -12.21 9.73
C GLN A 140 11.29 -12.29 8.21
N ILE A 141 10.98 -11.14 7.57
CA ILE A 141 10.89 -11.06 6.11
C ILE A 141 12.25 -11.39 5.47
N CYS A 142 13.34 -10.86 6.01
CA CYS A 142 14.69 -11.17 5.51
C CYS A 142 15.04 -12.64 5.66
N LEU A 143 14.61 -13.32 6.73
CA LEU A 143 14.76 -14.78 6.87
C LEU A 143 14.12 -15.53 5.71
N ALA A 144 12.86 -15.21 5.41
CA ALA A 144 12.15 -15.78 4.27
C ALA A 144 12.87 -15.51 2.93
N LEU A 145 13.22 -14.23 2.68
CA LEU A 145 13.93 -13.84 1.45
C LEU A 145 15.29 -14.51 1.32
N ARG A 146 16.02 -14.69 2.42
CA ARG A 146 17.30 -15.42 2.43
C ARG A 146 17.11 -16.86 1.96
N GLY A 147 16.07 -17.52 2.45
CA GLY A 147 15.74 -18.89 2.02
C GLY A 147 15.41 -18.98 0.54
N LEU A 148 14.57 -18.05 0.04
CA LEU A 148 14.18 -17.99 -1.39
C LEU A 148 15.37 -17.69 -2.30
N HIS A 149 16.16 -16.67 -1.97
CA HIS A 149 17.30 -16.23 -2.76
C HIS A 149 18.46 -17.24 -2.74
N GLY A 150 18.48 -18.10 -1.72
CA GLY A 150 19.48 -19.19 -1.59
C GLY A 150 19.19 -20.44 -2.42
N LEU A 151 18.02 -20.51 -3.09
CA LEU A 151 17.69 -21.62 -3.98
C LEU A 151 18.51 -21.56 -5.28
N VAL A 152 18.59 -22.68 -5.98
CA VAL A 152 19.28 -22.78 -7.28
C VAL A 152 18.29 -23.32 -8.32
N PRO A 153 17.82 -22.51 -9.25
CA PRO A 153 18.03 -21.08 -9.38
C PRO A 153 17.35 -20.26 -8.24
N PRO A 154 17.81 -19.02 -7.96
CA PRO A 154 17.19 -18.17 -6.96
C PRO A 154 15.72 -17.92 -7.26
N LEU A 155 14.85 -18.06 -6.27
CA LEU A 155 13.44 -17.69 -6.37
C LEU A 155 13.24 -16.29 -5.81
N LEU A 156 12.67 -15.38 -6.60
CA LEU A 156 12.37 -14.02 -6.21
C LEU A 156 10.90 -13.89 -5.83
N HIS A 157 10.60 -13.09 -4.80
CA HIS A 157 9.21 -12.83 -4.40
C HIS A 157 8.46 -11.98 -5.43
N ARG A 158 9.09 -10.92 -5.95
CA ARG A 158 8.63 -10.00 -7.01
C ARG A 158 7.38 -9.18 -6.70
N ASP A 159 6.59 -9.53 -5.70
CA ASP A 159 5.37 -8.81 -5.26
C ASP A 159 5.35 -8.60 -3.74
N LEU A 160 6.51 -8.26 -3.15
CA LEU A 160 6.60 -7.98 -1.73
C LEU A 160 5.93 -6.64 -1.41
N LYS A 161 4.83 -6.71 -0.66
CA LYS A 161 4.02 -5.56 -0.20
C LYS A 161 3.30 -5.93 1.10
N PRO A 162 2.76 -4.95 1.86
CA PRO A 162 2.12 -5.24 3.15
C PRO A 162 0.94 -6.23 3.06
N ASP A 163 0.22 -6.29 1.93
CA ASP A 163 -0.87 -7.25 1.72
C ASP A 163 -0.38 -8.71 1.62
N ASN A 164 0.85 -8.92 1.14
CA ASN A 164 1.44 -10.23 0.93
C ASN A 164 2.33 -10.70 2.11
N VAL A 165 2.24 -10.02 3.24
CA VAL A 165 2.88 -10.37 4.49
C VAL A 165 1.82 -10.60 5.55
N LEU A 166 1.62 -11.86 5.96
CA LEU A 166 0.69 -12.21 7.03
C LEU A 166 1.42 -12.25 8.38
N LEU A 167 0.71 -11.81 9.42
CA LEU A 167 1.10 -11.96 10.81
C LEU A 167 0.18 -13.00 11.46
N GLY A 168 0.73 -14.13 11.83
CA GLY A 168 0.03 -15.16 12.57
C GLY A 168 -0.39 -14.70 13.97
N THR A 169 -1.21 -15.49 14.65
CA THR A 169 -1.62 -15.24 16.04
C THR A 169 -0.43 -15.23 17.00
N ASP A 170 0.65 -15.94 16.66
CA ASP A 170 1.96 -15.95 17.33
C ASP A 170 2.80 -14.71 17.02
N ARG A 171 2.28 -13.77 16.21
CA ARG A 171 2.97 -12.56 15.72
C ARG A 171 4.21 -12.87 14.88
N SER A 172 4.28 -14.06 14.29
CA SER A 172 5.29 -14.41 13.29
C SER A 172 4.83 -14.05 11.87
N VAL A 173 5.81 -13.66 11.05
CA VAL A 173 5.59 -13.33 9.64
C VAL A 173 5.45 -14.62 8.82
N ARG A 174 4.54 -14.61 7.84
CA ARG A 174 4.45 -15.54 6.73
C ARG A 174 4.35 -14.77 5.42
N LEU A 175 5.28 -15.01 4.49
CA LEU A 175 5.18 -14.47 3.14
C LEU A 175 4.25 -15.35 2.30
N ILE A 176 3.39 -14.68 1.52
CA ILE A 176 2.42 -15.30 0.61
C ILE A 176 2.57 -14.72 -0.81
N ASP A 177 1.96 -15.38 -1.78
CA ASP A 177 1.80 -14.88 -3.17
C ASP A 177 3.11 -14.66 -3.95
N PHE A 178 3.99 -15.67 -3.97
CA PHE A 178 5.24 -15.68 -4.73
C PHE A 178 5.00 -15.66 -6.24
N GLY A 179 5.74 -14.83 -6.96
CA GLY A 179 5.94 -14.90 -8.42
C GLY A 179 4.73 -14.79 -9.34
N LEU A 180 3.51 -14.97 -8.81
CA LEU A 180 2.28 -15.00 -9.61
C LEU A 180 2.01 -13.70 -10.38
N ALA A 181 2.42 -12.56 -9.85
CA ALA A 181 2.23 -11.28 -10.51
C ALA A 181 3.14 -11.08 -11.72
N ALA A 182 4.37 -11.58 -11.67
CA ALA A 182 5.36 -11.39 -12.75
C ALA A 182 4.99 -12.16 -14.03
N ARG A 183 4.47 -13.40 -13.90
CA ARG A 183 4.06 -14.20 -15.07
C ARG A 183 2.78 -13.69 -15.73
N MET A 184 1.96 -12.94 -15.01
CA MET A 184 0.84 -12.21 -15.60
C MET A 184 1.30 -11.01 -16.45
N LEU A 185 2.51 -10.48 -16.20
CA LEU A 185 3.09 -9.38 -16.98
C LEU A 185 3.66 -9.84 -18.33
N ASP A 186 4.16 -11.07 -18.42
CA ASP A 186 4.66 -11.66 -19.67
C ASP A 186 3.54 -11.90 -20.72
N GLY A 187 2.29 -11.99 -20.26
CA GLY A 187 1.07 -12.10 -21.10
C GLY A 187 0.32 -10.79 -21.36
N GLY A 188 0.90 -9.64 -21.01
CA GLY A 188 0.25 -8.33 -21.07
C GLY A 188 -0.21 -7.85 -19.68
N MET A 189 0.16 -6.63 -19.36
CA MET A 189 -0.15 -5.98 -18.07
C MET A 189 -1.66 -5.97 -17.81
N VAL A 190 -2.12 -6.66 -16.77
CA VAL A 190 -3.52 -6.64 -16.37
C VAL A 190 -3.86 -5.25 -15.80
N PRO A 191 -4.83 -4.51 -16.37
CA PRO A 191 -5.32 -3.27 -15.77
C PRO A 191 -5.92 -3.58 -14.39
N GLY A 192 -5.40 -2.97 -13.34
CA GLY A 192 -5.95 -3.12 -11.97
C GLY A 192 -4.92 -3.33 -10.86
N THR A 193 -3.63 -3.49 -11.18
CA THR A 193 -2.56 -3.70 -10.18
C THR A 193 -1.83 -2.42 -9.79
N ALA A 194 -2.53 -1.29 -9.70
CA ALA A 194 -1.93 -0.01 -9.29
C ALA A 194 -1.17 -0.14 -7.93
N GLY A 195 -1.66 -0.96 -7.00
CA GLY A 195 -1.00 -1.21 -5.73
C GLY A 195 0.35 -1.94 -5.84
N THR A 196 0.50 -2.85 -6.80
CA THR A 196 1.76 -3.61 -7.01
C THR A 196 2.89 -2.71 -7.52
N ILE A 197 2.60 -1.77 -8.41
CA ILE A 197 3.60 -0.86 -8.99
C ILE A 197 4.24 0.05 -7.93
N GLN A 198 3.51 0.40 -6.88
CA GLN A 198 4.01 1.26 -5.80
C GLN A 198 5.22 0.65 -5.09
N TYR A 199 5.22 -0.66 -4.84
CA TYR A 199 6.32 -1.37 -4.16
C TYR A 199 7.38 -1.93 -5.11
N MET A 200 7.16 -1.89 -6.41
CA MET A 200 8.06 -2.45 -7.42
C MET A 200 9.36 -1.65 -7.50
N ALA A 201 10.49 -2.35 -7.57
CA ALA A 201 11.79 -1.74 -7.79
C ALA A 201 11.90 -1.18 -9.23
N PRO A 202 12.68 -0.09 -9.45
CA PRO A 202 12.82 0.52 -10.78
C PRO A 202 13.29 -0.44 -11.86
N GLU A 203 14.28 -1.28 -11.56
CA GLU A 203 14.81 -2.27 -12.51
C GLU A 203 13.79 -3.37 -12.85
N THR A 204 12.90 -3.71 -11.90
CA THR A 204 11.83 -4.69 -12.16
C THR A 204 10.82 -4.15 -13.16
N ALA A 205 10.50 -2.86 -13.08
CA ALA A 205 9.66 -2.18 -14.06
C ALA A 205 10.30 -2.17 -15.46
N ALA A 206 11.64 -2.20 -15.54
CA ALA A 206 12.41 -2.33 -16.76
C ALA A 206 12.59 -3.81 -17.24
N GLY A 207 11.97 -4.77 -16.56
CA GLY A 207 12.05 -6.20 -16.92
C GLY A 207 13.23 -6.97 -16.31
N ALA A 208 14.02 -6.35 -15.42
CA ALA A 208 15.22 -6.95 -14.83
C ALA A 208 15.05 -7.15 -13.32
N SER A 209 14.52 -8.29 -12.89
CA SER A 209 14.40 -8.62 -11.47
C SER A 209 15.64 -9.37 -10.95
N VAL A 210 16.17 -8.92 -9.82
CA VAL A 210 17.31 -9.53 -9.10
C VAL A 210 16.97 -9.65 -7.61
N PRO A 211 17.70 -10.44 -6.79
CA PRO A 211 17.44 -10.51 -5.33
C PRO A 211 17.36 -9.15 -4.63
N ALA A 212 18.17 -8.18 -5.07
CA ALA A 212 18.14 -6.81 -4.57
C ALA A 212 16.84 -6.04 -4.88
N SER A 213 16.00 -6.53 -5.83
CA SER A 213 14.70 -5.93 -6.12
C SER A 213 13.69 -6.20 -5.00
N ASP A 214 13.71 -7.40 -4.38
CA ASP A 214 12.90 -7.69 -3.20
C ASP A 214 13.34 -6.87 -1.98
N LEU A 215 14.64 -6.56 -1.87
CA LEU A 215 15.17 -5.69 -0.81
C LEU A 215 14.71 -4.23 -0.97
N TYR A 216 14.52 -3.77 -2.20
CA TYR A 216 13.91 -2.45 -2.47
C TYR A 216 12.46 -2.41 -2.00
N SER A 217 11.70 -3.44 -2.33
CA SER A 217 10.30 -3.58 -1.89
C SER A 217 10.20 -3.66 -0.36
N LEU A 218 11.13 -4.36 0.30
CA LEU A 218 11.28 -4.36 1.76
C LEU A 218 11.55 -2.96 2.30
N GLY A 219 12.42 -2.19 1.66
CA GLY A 219 12.71 -0.80 2.03
C GLY A 219 11.46 0.07 2.00
N LEU A 220 10.63 -0.04 0.95
CA LEU A 220 9.35 0.67 0.84
C LEU A 220 8.35 0.25 1.93
N LEU A 221 8.25 -1.06 2.20
CA LEU A 221 7.41 -1.60 3.26
C LEU A 221 7.84 -1.09 4.65
N MET A 222 9.15 -1.09 4.94
CA MET A 222 9.69 -0.54 6.18
C MET A 222 9.41 0.96 6.29
N TYR A 223 9.63 1.71 5.22
CA TYR A 223 9.37 3.14 5.18
C TYR A 223 7.92 3.46 5.53
N GLU A 224 6.98 2.78 4.87
CA GLU A 224 5.54 2.97 5.10
C GLU A 224 5.16 2.59 6.53
N GLY A 225 5.59 1.45 7.04
CA GLY A 225 5.32 1.04 8.41
C GLY A 225 5.84 2.06 9.44
N LEU A 226 7.05 2.58 9.26
CA LEU A 226 7.66 3.55 10.18
C LEU A 226 7.01 4.93 10.12
N THR A 227 6.58 5.38 8.95
CA THR A 227 6.09 6.75 8.73
C THR A 227 4.57 6.87 8.66
N GLY A 228 3.86 5.75 8.39
CA GLY A 228 2.44 5.72 8.07
C GLY A 228 2.13 6.26 6.67
N ARG A 229 3.15 6.40 5.81
CA ARG A 229 3.03 6.95 4.45
C ARG A 229 3.93 6.19 3.49
N HIS A 230 3.47 6.00 2.26
CA HIS A 230 4.34 5.48 1.22
C HIS A 230 5.49 6.48 0.92
N ALA A 231 6.67 5.96 0.59
CA ALA A 231 7.88 6.76 0.42
C ALA A 231 7.75 7.91 -0.61
N TYR A 232 6.90 7.72 -1.60
CA TYR A 232 6.66 8.66 -2.70
C TYR A 232 5.27 9.31 -2.69
N ASP A 233 4.54 9.24 -1.57
CA ASP A 233 3.19 9.84 -1.42
C ASP A 233 3.18 11.38 -1.58
N HIS A 234 4.32 12.03 -1.35
CA HIS A 234 4.47 13.48 -1.51
C HIS A 234 4.52 13.93 -2.97
N LEU A 235 4.73 12.99 -3.89
CA LEU A 235 4.77 13.28 -5.32
C LEU A 235 3.34 13.31 -5.87
N VAL A 236 2.98 14.43 -6.47
CA VAL A 236 1.67 14.62 -7.11
C VAL A 236 1.81 14.31 -8.60
N PRO A 237 1.15 13.26 -9.10
CA PRO A 237 1.14 13.01 -10.53
C PRO A 237 0.39 14.12 -11.27
N PRO A 238 0.77 14.45 -12.51
CA PRO A 238 -0.02 15.36 -13.36
C PRO A 238 -1.47 14.90 -13.47
N LEU A 239 -2.42 15.81 -13.34
CA LEU A 239 -3.87 15.54 -13.29
C LEU A 239 -4.42 14.81 -14.53
N SER A 240 -3.70 14.81 -15.63
CA SER A 240 -4.09 14.24 -16.92
C SER A 240 -3.59 12.81 -17.18
N LEU A 241 -2.87 12.18 -16.24
CA LEU A 241 -2.30 10.87 -16.47
C LEU A 241 -3.31 9.74 -16.23
N PRO A 242 -3.65 8.92 -17.24
CA PRO A 242 -4.43 7.70 -17.05
C PRO A 242 -3.67 6.68 -16.19
N GLY A 243 -4.38 5.73 -15.55
CA GLY A 243 -3.82 4.85 -14.52
C GLY A 243 -2.51 4.12 -14.87
N ARG A 244 -2.32 3.72 -16.15
CA ARG A 244 -1.07 3.09 -16.62
C ARG A 244 0.09 4.09 -16.63
N ALA A 245 -0.13 5.28 -17.17
CA ALA A 245 0.85 6.35 -17.22
C ALA A 245 1.24 6.86 -15.82
N HIS A 246 0.34 6.75 -14.84
CA HIS A 246 0.65 7.01 -13.44
C HIS A 246 1.74 6.06 -12.90
N GLY A 247 1.63 4.77 -13.20
CA GLY A 247 2.64 3.79 -12.80
C GLY A 247 4.01 4.06 -13.45
N GLU A 248 4.05 4.34 -14.73
CA GLU A 248 5.26 4.69 -15.46
C GLU A 248 5.90 5.98 -14.91
N TRP A 249 5.09 7.01 -14.67
CA TRP A 249 5.53 8.24 -14.04
C TRP A 249 6.13 8.00 -12.64
N LEU A 250 5.50 7.18 -11.80
CA LEU A 250 6.03 6.85 -10.48
C LEU A 250 7.40 6.16 -10.57
N GLN A 251 7.58 5.24 -11.53
CA GLN A 251 8.87 4.59 -11.74
C GLN A 251 9.94 5.58 -12.19
N GLU A 252 9.62 6.55 -13.04
CA GLU A 252 10.53 7.64 -13.39
C GLU A 252 10.92 8.50 -12.19
N GLN A 253 9.97 8.79 -11.28
CA GLN A 253 10.29 9.55 -10.06
C GLN A 253 11.23 8.78 -9.14
N LYS A 254 11.04 7.47 -8.99
CA LYS A 254 11.95 6.60 -8.22
C LYS A 254 13.38 6.62 -8.73
N LEU A 255 13.60 6.86 -10.03
CA LEU A 255 14.93 6.99 -10.63
C LEU A 255 15.59 8.35 -10.35
N LYS A 256 14.82 9.40 -10.02
CA LYS A 256 15.31 10.78 -9.91
C LYS A 256 15.80 11.14 -8.52
N ALA A 257 15.17 10.61 -7.47
CA ALA A 257 15.51 10.97 -6.10
C ALA A 257 15.20 9.87 -5.09
N LEU A 258 15.98 9.81 -4.01
CA LEU A 258 15.62 9.04 -2.82
C LEU A 258 14.53 9.77 -2.04
N PRO A 259 13.67 9.04 -1.32
CA PRO A 259 12.71 9.67 -0.42
C PRO A 259 13.43 10.34 0.76
N VAL A 260 12.72 11.25 1.43
CA VAL A 260 13.23 11.85 2.67
C VAL A 260 13.43 10.77 3.75
N PRO A 261 14.39 10.93 4.67
CA PRO A 261 14.60 9.95 5.74
C PRO A 261 13.33 9.73 6.56
N PRO A 262 12.99 8.50 6.97
CA PRO A 262 11.86 8.21 7.83
C PRO A 262 11.80 9.06 9.10
N SER A 263 12.95 9.38 9.72
CA SER A 263 13.04 10.22 10.92
C SER A 263 12.57 11.65 10.69
N ALA A 264 12.62 12.17 9.46
CA ALA A 264 12.08 13.48 9.12
C ALA A 264 10.53 13.51 9.25
N LEU A 265 9.87 12.35 9.15
CA LEU A 265 8.41 12.20 9.29
C LEU A 265 8.01 11.59 10.63
N ASN A 266 8.92 10.86 11.27
CA ASN A 266 8.72 10.21 12.56
C ASN A 266 10.01 10.26 13.38
N ASN A 267 10.11 11.24 14.28
CA ASN A 267 11.29 11.47 15.12
C ASN A 267 11.62 10.34 16.12
N SER A 268 10.79 9.31 16.22
CA SER A 268 11.09 8.11 17.00
C SER A 268 11.94 7.09 16.23
N VAL A 269 12.21 7.33 14.94
CA VAL A 269 13.05 6.47 14.12
C VAL A 269 14.52 6.88 14.32
N PRO A 270 15.41 5.96 14.73
CA PRO A 270 16.81 6.27 14.91
C PRO A 270 17.52 6.47 13.56
N PRO A 271 18.56 7.34 13.50
CA PRO A 271 19.29 7.64 12.26
C PRO A 271 19.92 6.42 11.57
N GLU A 272 20.29 5.41 12.35
CA GLU A 272 20.87 4.17 11.84
C GLU A 272 19.84 3.36 11.06
N LEU A 273 18.55 3.40 11.50
CA LEU A 273 17.45 2.77 10.79
C LEU A 273 17.09 3.56 9.52
N ASP A 274 17.19 4.89 9.53
CA ASP A 274 17.09 5.71 8.30
C ASP A 274 18.10 5.26 7.24
N ALA A 275 19.37 5.16 7.64
CA ALA A 275 20.46 4.77 6.73
C ALA A 275 20.20 3.37 6.13
N LEU A 276 19.70 2.43 6.94
CA LEU A 276 19.35 1.09 6.48
C LEU A 276 18.20 1.13 5.46
N VAL A 277 17.11 1.82 5.78
CA VAL A 277 15.93 1.92 4.89
C VAL A 277 16.33 2.60 3.59
N LEU A 278 17.02 3.73 3.64
CA LEU A 278 17.46 4.46 2.45
C LEU A 278 18.44 3.65 1.60
N ARG A 279 19.32 2.84 2.22
CA ARG A 279 20.21 1.93 1.47
C ARG A 279 19.40 0.85 0.74
N CYS A 280 18.33 0.33 1.30
CA CYS A 280 17.42 -0.56 0.56
C CYS A 280 16.80 0.15 -0.64
N LEU A 281 16.50 1.45 -0.53
CA LEU A 281 15.85 2.27 -1.55
C LEU A 281 16.81 2.89 -2.58
N GLU A 282 18.11 2.58 -2.53
CA GLU A 282 19.06 3.02 -3.54
C GLU A 282 18.57 2.62 -4.95
N VAL A 283 18.68 3.54 -5.90
CA VAL A 283 18.21 3.35 -7.28
C VAL A 283 18.97 2.21 -7.94
N ARG A 284 20.29 2.17 -7.80
CA ARG A 284 21.13 1.11 -8.41
C ARG A 284 21.17 -0.11 -7.50
N PRO A 285 20.76 -1.31 -7.98
CA PRO A 285 20.79 -2.55 -7.17
C PRO A 285 22.15 -2.83 -6.52
N ALA A 286 23.25 -2.53 -7.22
CA ALA A 286 24.60 -2.75 -6.72
C ALA A 286 24.99 -1.85 -5.51
N ARG A 287 24.25 -0.77 -5.24
CA ARG A 287 24.45 0.10 -4.07
C ARG A 287 23.62 -0.33 -2.87
N ARG A 288 22.62 -1.21 -3.08
CA ARG A 288 21.81 -1.81 -2.02
C ARG A 288 22.66 -2.82 -1.22
N PHE A 289 22.03 -3.53 -0.32
CA PHE A 289 22.59 -4.72 0.32
C PHE A 289 22.74 -5.85 -0.71
N ARG A 290 23.78 -6.68 -0.56
CA ARG A 290 24.06 -7.81 -1.47
C ARG A 290 23.01 -8.93 -1.37
N GLY A 291 22.34 -9.03 -0.21
CA GLY A 291 21.29 -10.00 0.04
C GLY A 291 20.62 -9.79 1.38
N ALA A 292 19.57 -10.55 1.64
CA ALA A 292 18.78 -10.46 2.86
C ALA A 292 19.60 -10.71 4.15
N GLY A 293 20.62 -11.55 4.08
CA GLY A 293 21.53 -11.79 5.22
C GLY A 293 22.31 -10.54 5.64
N GLU A 294 22.73 -9.69 4.68
CA GLU A 294 23.42 -8.43 4.98
C GLU A 294 22.45 -7.41 5.61
N VAL A 295 21.18 -7.39 5.16
CA VAL A 295 20.13 -6.57 5.79
C VAL A 295 19.89 -7.03 7.24
N MET A 296 19.79 -8.33 7.47
CA MET A 296 19.63 -8.90 8.82
C MET A 296 20.77 -8.49 9.74
N ALA A 297 22.02 -8.64 9.29
CA ALA A 297 23.18 -8.22 10.07
C ALA A 297 23.15 -6.73 10.42
N ALA A 298 22.70 -5.88 9.49
CA ALA A 298 22.53 -4.45 9.74
C ALA A 298 21.38 -4.16 10.73
N LEU A 299 20.26 -4.91 10.66
CA LEU A 299 19.16 -4.81 11.63
C LEU A 299 19.59 -5.25 13.04
N ASP A 300 20.38 -6.33 13.14
CA ASP A 300 20.88 -6.86 14.41
C ASP A 300 21.95 -5.95 15.04
N ALA A 301 22.64 -5.13 14.24
CA ALA A 301 23.62 -4.15 14.69
C ALA A 301 22.99 -2.82 15.16
N LEU A 302 21.68 -2.62 14.98
CA LEU A 302 21.02 -1.41 15.46
C LEU A 302 21.11 -1.33 17.00
N PRO A 303 21.46 -0.15 17.56
CA PRO A 303 21.40 0.05 19.01
C PRO A 303 19.98 -0.30 19.49
N GLU A 304 19.88 -1.02 20.59
CA GLU A 304 18.57 -1.34 21.17
C GLU A 304 17.77 -0.05 21.25
N ALA A 305 16.63 -0.01 20.54
CA ALA A 305 15.77 1.16 20.56
C ALA A 305 15.46 1.47 22.03
N ARG A 306 15.93 2.62 22.54
CA ARG A 306 15.74 3.07 23.90
C ARG A 306 14.28 2.81 24.29
N PRO A 307 14.02 2.16 25.44
CA PRO A 307 12.65 1.93 25.87
C PRO A 307 11.91 3.27 25.89
N ALA A 308 10.69 3.28 25.38
CA ALA A 308 9.80 4.46 25.32
C ALA A 308 9.55 5.16 26.67
N ALA A 309 10.20 4.75 27.73
CA ALA A 309 10.12 5.33 29.09
C ALA A 309 10.76 6.73 29.22
N ALA A 310 11.50 7.21 28.22
CA ALA A 310 12.06 8.56 28.24
C ALA A 310 11.20 9.60 27.50
N VAL A 311 10.06 9.22 26.91
CA VAL A 311 9.16 10.13 26.15
C VAL A 311 7.90 10.46 26.95
N ALA A 312 7.78 10.02 28.20
CA ALA A 312 6.59 10.28 29.05
C ALA A 312 6.45 11.74 29.52
N SER A 313 7.30 12.67 29.06
CA SER A 313 7.16 14.10 29.37
C SER A 313 7.11 15.02 28.16
N ALA A 314 7.16 14.51 26.94
CA ALA A 314 6.84 15.32 25.76
C ALA A 314 5.33 15.22 25.51
N ARG A 315 4.59 16.30 25.78
CA ARG A 315 3.23 16.48 25.27
C ARG A 315 3.25 16.13 23.78
N PRO A 316 2.22 15.44 23.23
CA PRO A 316 2.14 15.16 21.82
C PRO A 316 2.33 16.45 21.05
N THR A 317 3.43 16.57 20.33
CA THR A 317 3.66 17.70 19.44
C THR A 317 2.58 17.63 18.38
N ALA A 318 1.81 18.71 18.27
CA ALA A 318 0.75 18.82 17.26
C ALA A 318 1.32 18.53 15.86
N PRO A 319 0.54 17.93 14.94
CA PRO A 319 0.99 17.62 13.57
C PRO A 319 1.64 18.84 12.91
N PRO A 320 2.67 18.67 12.05
CA PRO A 320 3.33 19.77 11.36
C PRO A 320 2.31 20.69 10.67
N GLY A 321 2.41 22.00 10.88
CA GLY A 321 1.47 22.99 10.37
C GLY A 321 0.30 23.31 11.29
N THR A 322 0.09 22.58 12.40
CA THR A 322 -1.03 22.82 13.32
C THR A 322 -0.95 24.20 14.00
N ARG A 323 0.25 24.61 14.40
CA ARG A 323 0.49 25.91 15.06
C ARG A 323 0.27 27.04 14.08
N GLU A 324 0.86 26.95 12.91
CA GLU A 324 0.74 27.91 11.82
C GLU A 324 -0.71 28.05 11.34
N LEU A 325 -1.44 26.93 11.21
CA LEU A 325 -2.87 26.94 10.87
C LEU A 325 -3.70 27.67 11.94
N ALA A 326 -3.42 27.41 13.23
CA ALA A 326 -4.12 28.09 14.32
C ALA A 326 -3.80 29.59 14.39
N GLU A 327 -2.56 29.98 14.11
CA GLU A 327 -2.11 31.37 14.04
C GLU A 327 -2.73 32.09 12.85
N ALA A 328 -2.77 31.45 11.68
CA ALA A 328 -3.39 31.98 10.49
C ALA A 328 -4.90 32.21 10.69
N ARG A 329 -5.62 31.30 11.32
CA ARG A 329 -7.03 31.46 11.69
C ARG A 329 -7.26 32.69 12.56
N ARG A 330 -6.41 32.90 13.56
CA ARG A 330 -6.48 34.12 14.40
C ARG A 330 -6.22 35.37 13.57
N ALA A 331 -5.15 35.37 12.77
CA ALA A 331 -4.82 36.52 11.94
C ALA A 331 -5.97 36.87 10.97
N ARG A 332 -6.61 35.88 10.37
CA ARG A 332 -7.75 36.09 9.46
C ARG A 332 -8.98 36.64 10.18
N THR A 333 -9.32 36.08 11.35
CA THR A 333 -10.48 36.57 12.14
C THR A 333 -10.27 37.97 12.68
N GLU A 334 -9.03 38.41 12.86
CA GLU A 334 -8.64 39.75 13.27
C GLU A 334 -8.49 40.74 12.04
N GLY A 335 -8.89 40.31 10.84
CA GLY A 335 -8.81 41.12 9.63
C GLY A 335 -7.41 41.20 9.00
N ARG A 336 -6.44 40.42 9.46
CA ARG A 336 -5.05 40.40 8.98
C ARG A 336 -4.86 39.32 7.91
N ALA A 337 -5.68 39.34 6.86
CA ALA A 337 -5.70 38.31 5.81
C ALA A 337 -4.34 38.10 5.11
N ALA A 338 -3.56 39.18 4.90
CA ALA A 338 -2.22 39.07 4.30
C ALA A 338 -1.25 38.26 5.16
N GLN A 339 -1.31 38.36 6.47
CA GLN A 339 -0.52 37.56 7.40
C GLN A 339 -0.98 36.10 7.36
N ALA A 340 -2.27 35.83 7.31
CA ALA A 340 -2.79 34.48 7.19
C ALA A 340 -2.31 33.80 5.90
N VAL A 341 -2.36 34.50 4.75
CA VAL A 341 -1.83 34.00 3.48
C VAL A 341 -0.33 33.70 3.57
N SER A 342 0.47 34.59 4.16
CA SER A 342 1.93 34.36 4.29
C SER A 342 2.29 33.15 5.14
N LEU A 343 1.48 32.82 6.14
CA LEU A 343 1.67 31.65 7.00
C LEU A 343 1.23 30.34 6.32
N LEU A 344 0.15 30.39 5.52
CA LEU A 344 -0.48 29.18 4.98
C LEU A 344 0.06 28.77 3.60
N ARG A 345 0.50 29.73 2.76
CA ARG A 345 0.99 29.45 1.41
C ARG A 345 2.16 28.45 1.41
N PRO A 346 3.21 28.56 2.24
CA PRO A 346 4.27 27.56 2.32
C PRO A 346 3.78 26.17 2.78
N LEU A 347 2.76 26.12 3.63
CA LEU A 347 2.16 24.87 4.09
C LEU A 347 1.37 24.18 2.98
N ALA A 348 0.68 24.95 2.13
CA ALA A 348 -0.15 24.46 1.04
C ALA A 348 0.65 24.03 -0.20
N GLU A 349 1.75 24.75 -0.51
CA GLU A 349 2.52 24.60 -1.75
C GLU A 349 3.78 23.76 -1.56
N ASP A 350 4.52 23.93 -0.45
CA ASP A 350 5.80 23.23 -0.17
C ASP A 350 5.63 21.86 0.52
N GLY A 351 4.39 21.43 0.76
CA GLY A 351 4.11 20.14 1.42
C GLY A 351 4.49 20.10 2.91
N ARG A 352 4.63 21.27 3.57
CA ARG A 352 5.02 21.38 4.99
C ARG A 352 3.88 21.04 5.96
N ALA A 353 2.63 21.02 5.50
CA ALA A 353 1.49 20.60 6.31
C ALA A 353 1.39 19.07 6.39
N ALA A 354 1.00 18.54 7.54
CA ALA A 354 0.57 17.15 7.64
C ALA A 354 -0.59 16.88 6.67
N ARG A 355 -0.60 15.69 6.04
CA ARG A 355 -1.62 15.32 5.03
C ARG A 355 -3.04 15.47 5.54
N ASP A 356 -3.26 15.13 6.81
CA ASP A 356 -4.57 15.24 7.46
C ASP A 356 -4.99 16.70 7.71
N LEU A 357 -4.03 17.63 7.74
CA LEU A 357 -4.30 19.05 7.88
C LEU A 357 -4.39 19.78 6.55
N LEU A 358 -3.87 19.20 5.46
CA LEU A 358 -3.78 19.86 4.17
C LEU A 358 -5.14 20.35 3.63
N PRO A 359 -6.26 19.59 3.71
CA PRO A 359 -7.56 20.12 3.32
C PRO A 359 -7.97 21.36 4.12
N SER A 360 -7.71 21.36 5.43
CA SER A 360 -8.02 22.49 6.32
C SER A 360 -7.11 23.69 6.08
N VAL A 361 -5.83 23.46 5.75
CA VAL A 361 -4.88 24.51 5.36
C VAL A 361 -5.32 25.18 4.05
N LEU A 362 -5.71 24.38 3.05
CA LEU A 362 -6.19 24.88 1.75
C LEU A 362 -7.50 25.67 1.90
N ALA A 363 -8.41 25.20 2.72
CA ALA A 363 -9.67 25.89 3.00
C ALA A 363 -9.45 27.24 3.68
N GLU A 364 -8.61 27.28 4.70
CA GLU A 364 -8.28 28.51 5.44
C GLU A 364 -7.50 29.51 4.55
N LEU A 365 -6.59 29.00 3.68
CA LEU A 365 -5.90 29.84 2.71
C LEU A 365 -6.87 30.45 1.69
N ALA A 366 -7.84 29.67 1.20
CA ALA A 366 -8.86 30.15 0.29
C ALA A 366 -9.73 31.25 0.94
N GLU A 367 -10.14 31.08 2.20
CA GLU A 367 -10.87 32.13 2.95
C GLU A 367 -10.06 33.42 3.10
N ALA A 368 -8.76 33.31 3.38
CA ALA A 368 -7.89 34.48 3.49
C ALA A 368 -7.69 35.20 2.15
N LEU A 369 -7.59 34.42 1.06
CA LEU A 369 -7.51 34.98 -0.30
C LEU A 369 -8.82 35.69 -0.76
N GLU A 370 -9.98 35.11 -0.39
CA GLU A 370 -11.28 35.80 -0.62
C GLU A 370 -11.35 37.12 0.09
N GLN A 371 -10.86 37.22 1.34
CA GLN A 371 -10.80 38.49 2.06
C GLN A 371 -9.86 39.53 1.41
N GLN A 372 -8.89 39.08 0.62
CA GLN A 372 -8.01 39.95 -0.18
C GLN A 372 -8.59 40.30 -1.56
N GLY A 373 -9.71 39.69 -1.95
CA GLY A 373 -10.31 39.85 -3.26
C GLY A 373 -9.63 39.05 -4.39
N THR A 374 -8.74 38.12 -4.07
CA THR A 374 -8.04 37.24 -5.03
C THR A 374 -8.84 35.97 -5.26
N TYR A 375 -9.98 36.08 -5.94
CA TYR A 375 -10.97 35.00 -6.08
C TYR A 375 -10.52 33.84 -6.95
N ASP A 376 -9.67 34.06 -7.96
CA ASP A 376 -9.12 32.99 -8.80
C ASP A 376 -8.25 31.98 -7.98
N ASP A 377 -7.32 32.54 -7.19
CA ASP A 377 -6.47 31.75 -6.30
C ASP A 377 -7.31 31.05 -5.23
N ALA A 378 -8.28 31.75 -4.63
CA ALA A 378 -9.19 31.19 -3.64
C ALA A 378 -9.98 30.00 -4.21
N ALA A 379 -10.53 30.14 -5.41
CA ALA A 379 -11.30 29.12 -6.09
C ALA A 379 -10.46 27.84 -6.36
N ALA A 380 -9.20 28.00 -6.79
CA ALA A 380 -8.27 26.89 -7.01
C ALA A 380 -7.99 26.11 -5.71
N HIS A 381 -7.82 26.81 -4.58
CA HIS A 381 -7.58 26.17 -3.29
C HIS A 381 -8.83 25.47 -2.73
N TRP A 382 -10.04 26.04 -2.90
CA TRP A 382 -11.31 25.38 -2.57
C TRP A 382 -11.50 24.09 -3.37
N ALA A 383 -11.25 24.13 -4.68
CA ALA A 383 -11.34 22.97 -5.56
C ALA A 383 -10.38 21.85 -5.11
N LYS A 384 -9.14 22.21 -4.78
CA LYS A 384 -8.13 21.25 -4.30
C LYS A 384 -8.51 20.64 -2.94
N ALA A 385 -9.06 21.44 -2.01
CA ALA A 385 -9.56 20.94 -0.73
C ALA A 385 -10.73 19.96 -0.94
N HIS A 386 -11.68 20.28 -1.81
CA HIS A 386 -12.79 19.41 -2.19
C HIS A 386 -12.29 18.06 -2.73
N ASP A 387 -11.30 18.08 -3.65
CA ASP A 387 -10.78 16.84 -4.26
C ASP A 387 -10.04 15.96 -3.26
N LEU A 388 -9.32 16.54 -2.30
CA LEU A 388 -8.70 15.79 -1.22
C LEU A 388 -9.74 15.11 -0.31
N VAL A 389 -10.83 15.82 0.03
CA VAL A 389 -11.92 15.24 0.83
C VAL A 389 -12.66 14.16 0.04
N ARG A 390 -12.86 14.32 -1.27
CA ARG A 390 -13.38 13.29 -2.17
C ARG A 390 -12.48 12.05 -2.19
N ALA A 391 -11.17 12.21 -2.07
CA ALA A 391 -10.19 11.12 -1.98
C ALA A 391 -10.06 10.48 -0.58
N GLY A 392 -10.93 10.86 0.37
CA GLY A 392 -10.99 10.26 1.71
C GLY A 392 -10.29 11.05 2.82
N ALA A 393 -9.72 12.23 2.55
CA ALA A 393 -9.19 13.10 3.60
C ALA A 393 -10.33 13.71 4.45
N ARG A 394 -10.01 14.08 5.69
CA ARG A 394 -10.97 14.72 6.61
C ARG A 394 -10.62 16.18 6.86
N MET A 395 -11.64 17.02 7.07
CA MET A 395 -11.46 18.39 7.54
C MET A 395 -11.31 18.40 9.06
N SER A 396 -10.43 19.25 9.58
CA SER A 396 -10.20 19.39 11.03
C SER A 396 -11.37 19.99 11.79
N ASP A 397 -12.27 20.70 11.10
CA ASP A 397 -13.45 21.37 11.63
C ASP A 397 -14.77 20.63 11.33
N GLY A 398 -14.71 19.45 10.71
CA GLY A 398 -15.88 18.67 10.35
C GLY A 398 -16.62 19.16 9.10
N THR A 399 -16.08 20.12 8.36
CA THR A 399 -16.66 20.59 7.09
C THR A 399 -16.84 19.43 6.10
N VAL A 400 -18.03 19.31 5.52
CA VAL A 400 -18.35 18.24 4.57
C VAL A 400 -18.05 18.63 3.13
N ARG A 401 -17.86 17.63 2.27
CA ARG A 401 -17.49 17.81 0.86
C ARG A 401 -18.43 18.75 0.09
N ALA A 402 -19.73 18.66 0.33
CA ALA A 402 -20.74 19.52 -0.32
C ALA A 402 -20.54 21.00 0.02
N ASP A 403 -20.07 21.34 1.21
CA ASP A 403 -19.77 22.73 1.59
C ASP A 403 -18.57 23.27 0.83
N LEU A 404 -17.52 22.45 0.68
CA LEU A 404 -16.34 22.81 -0.12
C LEU A 404 -16.71 23.04 -1.58
N ALA A 405 -17.58 22.21 -2.16
CA ALA A 405 -18.08 22.41 -3.52
C ALA A 405 -18.85 23.73 -3.67
N ARG A 406 -19.71 24.07 -2.72
CA ARG A 406 -20.45 25.36 -2.70
C ARG A 406 -19.53 26.58 -2.58
N ARG A 407 -18.47 26.46 -1.79
CA ARG A 407 -17.47 27.52 -1.63
C ARG A 407 -16.65 27.70 -2.91
N ALA A 408 -16.19 26.59 -3.53
CA ALA A 408 -15.51 26.62 -4.82
C ALA A 408 -16.40 27.24 -5.92
N GLU A 409 -17.66 26.84 -6.01
CA GLU A 409 -18.64 27.43 -6.94
C GLU A 409 -18.73 28.97 -6.80
N ARG A 410 -18.90 29.44 -5.56
CA ARG A 410 -19.01 30.90 -5.31
C ARG A 410 -17.74 31.65 -5.70
N ALA A 411 -16.57 31.12 -5.31
CA ALA A 411 -15.28 31.73 -5.62
C ALA A 411 -15.05 31.80 -7.15
N PHE A 412 -15.31 30.70 -7.89
CA PHE A 412 -15.22 30.67 -9.35
C PHE A 412 -16.22 31.67 -10.02
N ARG A 413 -17.42 31.80 -9.45
CA ARG A 413 -18.40 32.77 -9.97
C ARG A 413 -17.93 34.20 -9.77
N GLN A 414 -17.33 34.52 -8.63
CA GLN A 414 -16.75 35.85 -8.36
C GLN A 414 -15.51 36.13 -9.21
N ALA A 415 -14.72 35.10 -9.50
CA ALA A 415 -13.58 35.16 -10.42
C ALA A 415 -14.00 35.28 -11.90
N GLY A 416 -15.30 35.21 -12.22
CA GLY A 416 -15.79 35.25 -13.61
C GLY A 416 -15.71 33.95 -14.38
N ASN A 417 -15.23 32.86 -13.75
CA ASN A 417 -15.10 31.55 -14.37
C ASN A 417 -16.40 30.74 -14.27
N ARG A 418 -17.36 31.05 -15.17
CA ARG A 418 -18.68 30.41 -15.18
C ARG A 418 -18.64 28.92 -15.42
N PHE A 419 -17.71 28.43 -16.25
CA PHE A 419 -17.60 27.01 -16.58
C PHE A 419 -17.25 26.15 -15.33
N GLN A 420 -16.27 26.59 -14.55
CA GLN A 420 -15.90 25.92 -13.30
C GLN A 420 -16.97 26.08 -12.22
N ALA A 421 -17.60 27.26 -12.12
CA ALA A 421 -18.71 27.50 -11.20
C ALA A 421 -19.86 26.49 -11.44
N ASP A 422 -20.29 26.31 -12.71
CA ASP A 422 -21.33 25.36 -13.07
C ASP A 422 -20.93 23.91 -12.82
N HIS A 423 -19.63 23.58 -12.97
CA HIS A 423 -19.11 22.25 -12.60
C HIS A 423 -19.29 21.97 -11.10
N PHE A 424 -18.86 22.88 -10.23
CA PHE A 424 -18.99 22.73 -8.78
C PHE A 424 -20.43 22.85 -8.28
N ALA A 425 -21.30 23.59 -8.95
CA ALA A 425 -22.74 23.62 -8.67
C ALA A 425 -23.38 22.23 -8.83
N ARG A 426 -23.00 21.49 -9.88
CA ARG A 426 -23.48 20.10 -10.07
C ARG A 426 -22.95 19.15 -8.99
N LEU A 427 -21.72 19.32 -8.52
CA LEU A 427 -21.12 18.50 -7.45
C LEU A 427 -21.77 18.76 -6.08
N SER A 428 -22.21 20.01 -5.81
CA SER A 428 -22.88 20.35 -4.55
C SER A 428 -24.34 19.89 -4.50
N GLY A 429 -25.01 19.76 -5.64
CA GLY A 429 -26.43 19.37 -5.75
C GLY A 429 -26.68 17.86 -5.83
N GLY A 430 -25.67 17.08 -6.21
CA GLY A 430 -25.83 15.65 -6.47
C GLY A 430 -25.97 14.73 -5.23
N GLU A 431 -25.77 15.23 -4.02
CA GLU A 431 -25.83 14.45 -2.77
C GLU A 431 -27.20 14.51 -2.06
N GLN A 432 -28.14 15.36 -2.50
CA GLN A 432 -29.48 15.45 -1.88
C GLN A 432 -30.48 14.39 -2.41
N GLY A 433 -30.06 13.51 -3.32
CA GLY A 433 -30.95 12.53 -4.00
C GLY A 433 -30.73 11.05 -3.65
N ARG A 434 -29.92 10.71 -2.66
CA ARG A 434 -29.74 9.33 -2.18
C ARG A 434 -29.73 9.32 -0.64
N GLY A 435 -30.91 9.43 -0.07
CA GLY A 435 -31.24 9.09 1.29
C GLY A 435 -32.00 7.77 1.31
#